data_d97374911682558a041c5f2ca3878794
#
_entry.id   d97374911682558a041c5f2ca3878794
#
_cell.length_a   1.000
_cell.length_b   1.000
_cell.length_c   1.000
_cell.angle_alpha   90.00
_cell.angle_beta   90.00
_cell.angle_gamma   90.00
#
_symmetry.space_group_name_H-M   'P 1'
#
loop_
_entity.id
_entity.type
_entity.pdbx_description
1 polymer ?
#
loop_
_entity_poly.entity_id
_entity_poly.type
_entity_poly.pdbx_seq_one_letter_code
_entity_poly.pdbx_strand_id
1 'polypeptide(L)'
;GNKVTTIQGEGDERTVSTVEKNALPGGKWEMIESLRGIDEETPSSCTRTVKKYTEGGWLTISRTEGYKTSLAQTTLYTYNDQFRVSLEIKPDGGYTRYEYDDQGRTVLSAAPWAGGGEKGTRTTYADLRFNDFRPATETEVIIAENGEETALLKRTYTYEDSPQASRTTVTETALGSDQVHTSVEEAYGEAAEYAYARGRQKMSQGIDGVQTVYTYEAATEYGALHKVTATVQAHGTIVPAQSTRSVHYLAENGATTRKEQYVHTGKDWSL
;
A
#
# COMPACT_ATOMS: atom_id res chain seq x y z
N GLY A 1 -17.45 -32.34 -9.98
CA GLY A 1 -17.20 -30.97 -9.49
C GLY A 1 -18.48 -30.33 -8.98
N ASN A 2 -18.36 -29.40 -8.09
CA ASN A 2 -19.49 -28.62 -7.58
C ASN A 2 -19.52 -27.28 -8.32
N LYS A 3 -20.72 -26.93 -8.85
CA LYS A 3 -20.96 -25.66 -9.51
C LYS A 3 -22.05 -24.90 -8.76
N VAL A 4 -21.76 -23.64 -8.40
CA VAL A 4 -22.71 -22.72 -7.78
C VAL A 4 -22.85 -21.52 -8.71
N THR A 5 -24.11 -21.14 -9.00
CA THR A 5 -24.42 -19.98 -9.82
C THR A 5 -25.28 -19.03 -8.98
N THR A 6 -24.88 -17.76 -8.94
CA THR A 6 -25.60 -16.70 -8.24
C THR A 6 -25.95 -15.59 -9.23
N ILE A 7 -27.20 -15.11 -9.19
CA ILE A 7 -27.66 -13.98 -10.00
C ILE A 7 -27.86 -12.79 -9.06
N GLN A 8 -27.32 -11.63 -9.41
CA GLN A 8 -27.41 -10.38 -8.63
C GLN A 8 -27.84 -9.23 -9.54
N GLY A 9 -28.52 -8.23 -8.97
CA GLY A 9 -29.03 -7.05 -9.68
C GLY A 9 -30.48 -7.17 -10.10
N GLU A 10 -31.01 -6.11 -10.72
CA GLU A 10 -32.39 -6.01 -11.21
C GLU A 10 -32.40 -5.63 -12.69
N GLY A 11 -33.46 -6.04 -13.43
CA GLY A 11 -33.63 -5.72 -14.85
C GLY A 11 -32.47 -6.21 -15.71
N ASP A 12 -32.05 -5.38 -16.67
CA ASP A 12 -30.99 -5.68 -17.64
C ASP A 12 -29.56 -5.54 -17.04
N GLU A 13 -29.45 -4.97 -15.82
CA GLU A 13 -28.16 -4.86 -15.09
C GLU A 13 -27.81 -6.11 -14.29
N ARG A 14 -28.57 -7.19 -14.44
CA ARG A 14 -28.28 -8.45 -13.74
C ARG A 14 -26.98 -9.07 -14.20
N THR A 15 -26.20 -9.56 -13.22
CA THR A 15 -24.96 -10.30 -13.46
C THR A 15 -25.10 -11.75 -12.97
N VAL A 16 -24.43 -12.65 -13.67
CA VAL A 16 -24.34 -14.07 -13.32
C VAL A 16 -22.92 -14.38 -12.88
N SER A 17 -22.75 -14.65 -11.58
CA SER A 17 -21.51 -15.15 -11.01
C SER A 17 -21.56 -16.68 -10.93
N THR A 18 -20.53 -17.35 -11.41
CA THR A 18 -20.43 -18.82 -11.33
C THR A 18 -19.11 -19.21 -10.68
N VAL A 19 -19.18 -20.13 -9.71
CA VAL A 19 -18.02 -20.75 -9.07
C VAL A 19 -18.09 -22.26 -9.32
N GLU A 20 -17.08 -22.80 -9.99
CA GLU A 20 -16.91 -24.24 -10.20
C GLU A 20 -15.71 -24.73 -9.41
N LYS A 21 -15.85 -25.88 -8.70
CA LYS A 21 -14.75 -26.50 -7.96
C LYS A 21 -14.57 -27.94 -8.42
N ASN A 22 -13.37 -28.28 -8.89
CA ASN A 22 -13.04 -29.60 -9.40
C ASN A 22 -11.83 -30.16 -8.70
N ALA A 23 -11.84 -31.46 -8.38
CA ALA A 23 -10.67 -32.18 -7.93
C ALA A 23 -9.75 -32.47 -9.12
N LEU A 24 -8.44 -32.27 -8.92
CA LEU A 24 -7.40 -32.59 -9.89
C LEU A 24 -6.47 -33.69 -9.33
N PRO A 25 -5.72 -34.40 -10.20
CA PRO A 25 -4.75 -35.38 -9.74
C PRO A 25 -3.67 -34.79 -8.80
N GLY A 26 -3.14 -35.64 -7.91
CA GLY A 26 -2.05 -35.24 -7.01
C GLY A 26 -2.47 -34.32 -5.86
N GLY A 27 -3.67 -34.48 -5.34
CA GLY A 27 -4.18 -33.72 -4.18
C GLY A 27 -4.38 -32.24 -4.47
N LYS A 28 -4.68 -31.90 -5.72
CA LYS A 28 -4.95 -30.53 -6.16
C LYS A 28 -6.44 -30.30 -6.34
N TRP A 29 -6.84 -29.05 -6.21
CA TRP A 29 -8.17 -28.54 -6.56
C TRP A 29 -8.06 -27.35 -7.48
N GLU A 30 -8.99 -27.24 -8.42
CA GLU A 30 -9.18 -26.01 -9.15
C GLU A 30 -10.49 -25.35 -8.75
N MET A 31 -10.49 -24.03 -8.75
CA MET A 31 -11.66 -23.17 -8.62
C MET A 31 -11.69 -22.25 -9.83
N ILE A 32 -12.80 -22.26 -10.56
CA ILE A 32 -13.02 -21.38 -11.71
C ILE A 32 -14.15 -20.43 -11.31
N GLU A 33 -13.85 -19.16 -11.29
CA GLU A 33 -14.80 -18.07 -11.00
C GLU A 33 -15.01 -17.28 -12.29
N SER A 34 -16.28 -17.11 -12.69
CA SER A 34 -16.62 -16.34 -13.86
C SER A 34 -17.78 -15.38 -13.58
N LEU A 35 -17.76 -14.23 -14.24
CA LEU A 35 -18.80 -13.21 -14.19
C LEU A 35 -19.21 -12.86 -15.62
N ARG A 36 -20.53 -12.73 -15.86
CA ARG A 36 -21.09 -12.29 -17.15
C ARG A 36 -22.38 -11.51 -16.93
N GLY A 37 -22.80 -10.74 -17.92
CA GLY A 37 -24.16 -10.21 -17.99
C GLY A 37 -25.18 -11.34 -18.12
N ILE A 38 -26.44 -11.07 -17.79
CA ILE A 38 -27.50 -12.11 -17.82
C ILE A 38 -27.72 -12.63 -19.24
N ASP A 39 -27.60 -11.77 -20.24
CA ASP A 39 -27.83 -12.07 -21.66
C ASP A 39 -26.51 -12.35 -22.43
N GLU A 40 -25.36 -12.39 -21.72
CA GLU A 40 -24.07 -12.70 -22.33
C GLU A 40 -23.80 -14.21 -22.29
N GLU A 41 -23.37 -14.78 -23.43
CA GLU A 41 -22.94 -16.18 -23.50
C GLU A 41 -21.52 -16.37 -22.96
N THR A 42 -20.66 -15.37 -23.16
CA THR A 42 -19.24 -15.40 -22.74
C THR A 42 -19.02 -14.61 -21.48
N PRO A 43 -18.21 -15.10 -20.53
CA PRO A 43 -17.87 -14.35 -19.34
C PRO A 43 -17.08 -13.09 -19.66
N SER A 44 -17.44 -11.96 -19.05
CA SER A 44 -16.66 -10.71 -19.06
C SER A 44 -15.38 -10.84 -18.24
N SER A 45 -15.39 -11.71 -17.22
CA SER A 45 -14.20 -12.12 -16.49
C SER A 45 -14.24 -13.61 -16.14
N CYS A 46 -13.09 -14.26 -16.19
CA CYS A 46 -12.94 -15.66 -15.80
C CYS A 46 -11.55 -15.86 -15.16
N THR A 47 -11.54 -16.33 -13.93
CA THR A 47 -10.30 -16.62 -13.18
C THR A 47 -10.26 -18.08 -12.81
N ARG A 48 -9.13 -18.75 -13.04
CA ARG A 48 -8.87 -20.12 -12.58
C ARG A 48 -7.78 -20.10 -11.52
N THR A 49 -8.07 -20.61 -10.33
CA THR A 49 -7.13 -20.79 -9.23
C THR A 49 -6.91 -22.28 -9.00
N VAL A 50 -5.66 -22.72 -9.02
CA VAL A 50 -5.29 -24.09 -8.65
C VAL A 50 -4.62 -24.08 -7.29
N LYS A 51 -5.13 -24.89 -6.37
CA LYS A 51 -4.60 -25.09 -5.03
C LYS A 51 -4.09 -26.50 -4.84
N LYS A 52 -3.06 -26.67 -4.00
CA LYS A 52 -2.52 -27.95 -3.58
C LYS A 52 -2.65 -28.07 -2.06
N TYR A 53 -3.08 -29.24 -1.58
CA TYR A 53 -3.08 -29.52 -0.14
C TYR A 53 -1.67 -29.88 0.33
N THR A 54 -1.27 -29.29 1.45
CA THR A 54 0.03 -29.50 2.11
C THR A 54 -0.21 -29.58 3.62
N GLU A 55 0.83 -29.81 4.40
CA GLU A 55 0.76 -29.76 5.87
C GLU A 55 0.33 -28.38 6.39
N GLY A 56 0.64 -27.30 5.65
CA GLY A 56 0.18 -25.93 5.95
C GLY A 56 -1.24 -25.61 5.46
N GLY A 57 -1.95 -26.59 4.89
CA GLY A 57 -3.29 -26.43 4.36
C GLY A 57 -3.33 -26.24 2.83
N TRP A 58 -4.38 -25.58 2.32
CA TRP A 58 -4.57 -25.35 0.90
C TRP A 58 -3.78 -24.14 0.40
N LEU A 59 -2.73 -24.36 -0.37
CA LEU A 59 -1.88 -23.32 -0.97
C LEU A 59 -2.20 -23.12 -2.44
N THR A 60 -2.31 -21.87 -2.89
CA THR A 60 -2.51 -21.51 -4.30
C THR A 60 -1.21 -21.69 -5.07
N ILE A 61 -1.13 -22.64 -6.01
CA ILE A 61 0.07 -22.90 -6.82
C ILE A 61 0.04 -22.21 -8.18
N SER A 62 -1.16 -21.85 -8.66
CA SER A 62 -1.29 -20.98 -9.85
C SER A 62 -2.62 -20.22 -9.84
N ARG A 63 -2.62 -19.06 -10.50
CA ARG A 63 -3.79 -18.24 -10.78
C ARG A 63 -3.74 -17.80 -12.23
N THR A 64 -4.81 -18.05 -12.98
CA THR A 64 -4.94 -17.64 -14.38
C THR A 64 -6.09 -16.67 -14.50
N GLU A 65 -5.80 -15.45 -14.88
CA GLU A 65 -6.79 -14.43 -15.26
C GLU A 65 -7.11 -14.53 -16.74
N GLY A 66 -8.33 -14.19 -17.14
CA GLY A 66 -8.79 -14.38 -18.51
C GLY A 66 -8.83 -15.86 -18.94
N TYR A 67 -9.01 -16.79 -17.99
CA TYR A 67 -9.05 -18.23 -18.29
C TYR A 67 -10.07 -18.57 -19.37
N LYS A 68 -9.71 -19.46 -20.29
CA LYS A 68 -10.47 -19.80 -21.51
C LYS A 68 -10.53 -18.70 -22.57
N THR A 69 -9.72 -17.67 -22.48
CA THR A 69 -9.58 -16.65 -23.54
C THR A 69 -8.17 -16.67 -24.14
N SER A 70 -7.98 -16.01 -25.27
CA SER A 70 -6.66 -15.83 -25.89
C SER A 70 -5.75 -14.90 -25.08
N LEU A 71 -6.29 -14.19 -24.08
CA LEU A 71 -5.58 -13.25 -23.21
C LEU A 71 -5.29 -13.86 -21.84
N ALA A 72 -5.38 -15.19 -21.70
CA ALA A 72 -5.13 -15.88 -20.44
C ALA A 72 -3.70 -15.60 -19.91
N GLN A 73 -3.61 -15.12 -18.68
CA GLN A 73 -2.36 -14.79 -18.00
C GLN A 73 -2.23 -15.62 -16.72
N THR A 74 -1.16 -16.39 -16.61
CA THR A 74 -0.96 -17.30 -15.48
C THR A 74 0.21 -16.84 -14.61
N THR A 75 -0.07 -16.64 -13.32
CA THR A 75 0.92 -16.45 -12.26
C THR A 75 1.11 -17.79 -11.53
N LEU A 76 2.37 -18.15 -11.26
CA LEU A 76 2.75 -19.36 -10.52
C LEU A 76 3.33 -18.99 -9.16
N TYR A 77 3.10 -19.83 -8.15
CA TYR A 77 3.58 -19.61 -6.80
C TYR A 77 4.33 -20.84 -6.28
N THR A 78 5.50 -20.61 -5.68
CA THR A 78 6.19 -21.59 -4.85
C THR A 78 6.28 -21.12 -3.42
N TYR A 79 6.49 -22.05 -2.50
CA TYR A 79 6.41 -21.80 -1.07
C TYR A 79 7.66 -22.34 -0.37
N ASN A 80 8.09 -21.67 0.69
CA ASN A 80 9.13 -22.17 1.58
C ASN A 80 8.56 -23.20 2.58
N ASP A 81 9.42 -23.74 3.45
CA ASP A 81 9.05 -24.74 4.45
C ASP A 81 8.07 -24.21 5.51
N GLN A 82 7.90 -22.89 5.60
CA GLN A 82 6.92 -22.23 6.47
C GLN A 82 5.60 -21.93 5.76
N PHE A 83 5.39 -22.48 4.55
CA PHE A 83 4.20 -22.31 3.71
C PHE A 83 3.94 -20.85 3.28
N ARG A 84 5.00 -20.03 3.17
CA ARG A 84 4.94 -18.65 2.65
C ARG A 84 5.43 -18.61 1.22
N VAL A 85 4.85 -17.73 0.40
CA VAL A 85 5.28 -17.57 -0.99
C VAL A 85 6.75 -17.18 -1.04
N SER A 86 7.61 -18.07 -1.56
CA SER A 86 9.03 -17.80 -1.75
C SER A 86 9.36 -17.28 -3.15
N LEU A 87 8.52 -17.60 -4.13
CA LEU A 87 8.68 -17.15 -5.51
C LEU A 87 7.29 -17.00 -6.16
N GLU A 88 7.09 -15.86 -6.80
CA GLU A 88 5.96 -15.56 -7.67
C GLU A 88 6.48 -15.35 -9.08
N ILE A 89 6.03 -16.17 -10.04
CA ILE A 89 6.40 -16.05 -11.46
C ILE A 89 5.22 -15.46 -12.21
N LYS A 90 5.43 -14.33 -12.85
CA LYS A 90 4.42 -13.56 -13.59
C LYS A 90 4.23 -14.12 -15.02
N PRO A 91 3.12 -13.78 -15.69
CA PRO A 91 2.81 -14.26 -17.05
C PRO A 91 3.87 -13.91 -18.11
N ASP A 92 4.57 -12.79 -17.92
CA ASP A 92 5.66 -12.31 -18.81
C ASP A 92 7.01 -13.00 -18.56
N GLY A 93 7.06 -13.94 -17.61
CA GLY A 93 8.27 -14.64 -17.19
C GLY A 93 9.09 -13.89 -16.14
N GLY A 94 8.72 -12.66 -15.80
CA GLY A 94 9.28 -11.95 -14.65
C GLY A 94 8.93 -12.66 -13.35
N TYR A 95 9.75 -12.48 -12.32
CA TYR A 95 9.46 -13.07 -11.02
C TYR A 95 9.68 -12.08 -9.88
N THR A 96 9.13 -12.41 -8.69
CA THR A 96 9.47 -11.78 -7.42
C THR A 96 9.82 -12.88 -6.43
N ARG A 97 11.00 -12.77 -5.83
CA ARG A 97 11.49 -13.68 -4.78
C ARG A 97 11.36 -13.03 -3.42
N TYR A 98 10.98 -13.83 -2.41
CA TYR A 98 10.78 -13.39 -1.04
C TYR A 98 11.60 -14.24 -0.06
N GLU A 99 12.15 -13.57 0.96
CA GLU A 99 12.71 -14.21 2.15
C GLU A 99 11.97 -13.69 3.39
N TYR A 100 11.91 -14.49 4.43
CA TYR A 100 11.16 -14.19 5.66
C TYR A 100 12.03 -14.45 6.88
N ASP A 101 11.79 -13.67 7.94
CA ASP A 101 12.34 -13.95 9.26
C ASP A 101 11.53 -15.04 9.99
N ASP A 102 11.97 -15.40 11.19
CA ASP A 102 11.32 -16.43 12.03
C ASP A 102 9.90 -16.03 12.47
N GLN A 103 9.59 -14.74 12.49
CA GLN A 103 8.25 -14.23 12.77
C GLN A 103 7.38 -14.16 11.50
N GLY A 104 7.99 -14.41 10.33
CA GLY A 104 7.35 -14.44 9.03
C GLY A 104 7.09 -13.10 8.40
N ARG A 105 7.84 -12.10 8.82
CA ARG A 105 7.86 -10.81 8.14
C ARG A 105 8.82 -10.89 6.96
N THR A 106 8.49 -10.22 5.85
CA THR A 106 9.31 -10.24 4.65
C THR A 106 10.60 -9.45 4.89
N VAL A 107 11.77 -10.12 4.85
CA VAL A 107 13.10 -9.49 5.01
C VAL A 107 13.80 -9.23 3.67
N LEU A 108 13.34 -9.85 2.59
CA LEU A 108 13.78 -9.55 1.23
C LEU A 108 12.57 -9.66 0.28
N SER A 109 12.47 -8.69 -0.63
CA SER A 109 11.68 -8.77 -1.85
C SER A 109 12.59 -8.38 -3.01
N ALA A 110 12.80 -9.27 -3.99
CA ALA A 110 13.71 -9.03 -5.11
C ALA A 110 13.11 -9.52 -6.43
N ALA A 111 13.43 -8.83 -7.52
CA ALA A 111 12.98 -9.14 -8.87
C ALA A 111 14.16 -9.02 -9.86
N PRO A 112 14.09 -9.67 -11.04
CA PRO A 112 15.10 -9.55 -12.08
C PRO A 112 15.37 -8.09 -12.43
N TRP A 113 16.65 -7.75 -12.64
CA TRP A 113 17.06 -6.41 -13.03
C TRP A 113 17.78 -6.42 -14.38
N ALA A 114 17.55 -5.36 -15.18
CA ALA A 114 18.09 -5.26 -16.54
C ALA A 114 19.64 -5.26 -16.63
N GLY A 115 20.31 -4.96 -15.50
CA GLY A 115 21.78 -5.01 -15.39
C GLY A 115 22.36 -6.38 -15.08
N GLY A 116 21.53 -7.44 -15.04
CA GLY A 116 21.88 -8.77 -14.57
C GLY A 116 21.70 -8.95 -13.07
N GLY A 117 21.36 -10.17 -12.63
CA GLY A 117 21.02 -10.46 -11.24
C GLY A 117 19.62 -9.94 -10.85
N GLU A 118 19.47 -9.48 -9.61
CA GLU A 118 18.21 -9.02 -9.04
C GLU A 118 18.37 -7.61 -8.45
N LYS A 119 17.29 -6.82 -8.45
CA LYS A 119 17.14 -5.63 -7.61
C LYS A 119 16.09 -5.90 -6.57
N GLY A 120 16.36 -5.56 -5.32
CA GLY A 120 15.47 -5.83 -4.22
C GLY A 120 15.53 -4.82 -3.10
N THR A 121 14.69 -5.07 -2.09
CA THR A 121 14.66 -4.33 -0.84
C THR A 121 14.89 -5.30 0.31
N ARG A 122 15.93 -5.05 1.10
CA ARG A 122 16.18 -5.70 2.39
C ARG A 122 15.51 -4.90 3.49
N THR A 123 14.68 -5.54 4.29
CA THR A 123 13.95 -4.92 5.41
C THR A 123 14.40 -5.53 6.73
N THR A 124 14.72 -4.68 7.71
CA THR A 124 14.78 -5.06 9.12
C THR A 124 13.64 -4.42 9.87
N TYR A 125 13.19 -5.04 10.96
CA TYR A 125 12.02 -4.57 11.69
C TYR A 125 12.40 -4.02 13.06
N ALA A 126 11.67 -3.00 13.51
CA ALA A 126 11.75 -2.52 14.86
C ALA A 126 11.23 -3.60 15.81
N ASP A 127 12.06 -4.07 16.74
CA ASP A 127 11.70 -5.15 17.69
C ASP A 127 10.99 -4.56 18.92
N LEU A 128 9.95 -3.77 18.68
CA LEU A 128 9.28 -2.99 19.71
C LEU A 128 8.15 -3.75 20.41
N ARG A 129 7.47 -4.67 19.72
CA ARG A 129 6.36 -5.47 20.25
C ARG A 129 6.13 -6.71 19.42
N PHE A 130 5.58 -7.74 20.00
CA PHE A 130 5.04 -8.89 19.29
C PHE A 130 4.02 -8.41 18.23
N ASN A 131 4.17 -8.84 16.98
CA ASN A 131 3.40 -8.39 15.81
C ASN A 131 3.65 -6.94 15.35
N ASP A 132 4.77 -6.31 15.70
CA ASP A 132 5.15 -5.05 15.08
C ASP A 132 5.76 -5.31 13.69
N PHE A 133 5.06 -4.89 12.65
CA PHE A 133 5.48 -5.00 11.25
C PHE A 133 6.10 -3.71 10.72
N ARG A 134 6.35 -2.73 11.58
CA ARG A 134 6.98 -1.47 11.17
C ARG A 134 8.47 -1.70 10.89
N PRO A 135 8.99 -1.26 9.70
CA PRO A 135 10.39 -1.42 9.38
C PRO A 135 11.28 -0.57 10.29
N ALA A 136 12.44 -1.10 10.70
CA ALA A 136 13.52 -0.31 11.28
C ALA A 136 14.42 0.26 10.20
N THR A 137 14.74 -0.57 9.20
CA THR A 137 15.48 -0.13 8.01
C THR A 137 14.93 -0.80 6.75
N GLU A 138 15.03 -0.09 5.65
CA GLU A 138 14.89 -0.63 4.29
C GLU A 138 16.16 -0.27 3.51
N THR A 139 16.75 -1.26 2.86
CA THR A 139 17.94 -1.06 2.03
C THR A 139 17.65 -1.55 0.61
N GLU A 140 17.71 -0.66 -0.36
CA GLU A 140 17.67 -1.06 -1.77
C GLU A 140 19.01 -1.71 -2.13
N VAL A 141 18.96 -2.89 -2.73
CA VAL A 141 20.15 -3.69 -3.06
C VAL A 141 20.11 -4.18 -4.50
N ILE A 142 21.28 -4.27 -5.12
CA ILE A 142 21.53 -5.11 -6.29
C ILE A 142 22.14 -6.41 -5.79
N ILE A 143 21.58 -7.54 -6.21
CA ILE A 143 22.06 -8.86 -5.89
C ILE A 143 22.61 -9.46 -7.18
N ALA A 144 23.92 -9.61 -7.26
CA ALA A 144 24.59 -10.19 -8.42
C ALA A 144 24.27 -11.68 -8.56
N GLU A 145 24.52 -12.28 -9.73
CA GLU A 145 24.30 -13.72 -9.97
C GLU A 145 25.08 -14.63 -9.02
N ASN A 146 26.23 -14.18 -8.51
CA ASN A 146 27.01 -14.89 -7.50
C ASN A 146 26.48 -14.74 -6.07
N GLY A 147 25.36 -13.97 -5.88
CA GLY A 147 24.76 -13.71 -4.59
C GLY A 147 25.37 -12.53 -3.82
N GLU A 148 26.38 -11.85 -4.39
CA GLU A 148 26.96 -10.65 -3.76
C GLU A 148 25.98 -9.49 -3.79
N GLU A 149 25.81 -8.80 -2.65
CA GLU A 149 24.88 -7.68 -2.51
C GLU A 149 25.62 -6.34 -2.50
N THR A 150 25.16 -5.44 -3.35
CA THR A 150 25.56 -4.04 -3.36
C THR A 150 24.39 -3.16 -2.95
N ALA A 151 24.52 -2.49 -1.83
CA ALA A 151 23.49 -1.57 -1.36
C ALA A 151 23.54 -0.26 -2.16
N LEU A 152 22.38 0.33 -2.44
CA LEU A 152 22.21 1.58 -3.21
C LEU A 152 21.72 2.72 -2.33
N LEU A 153 20.69 2.45 -1.53
CA LEU A 153 19.97 3.43 -0.74
C LEU A 153 19.56 2.78 0.56
N LYS A 154 19.71 3.48 1.67
CA LYS A 154 19.23 3.04 2.98
C LYS A 154 18.25 4.05 3.55
N ARG A 155 17.07 3.56 3.95
CA ARG A 155 16.09 4.28 4.78
C ARG A 155 16.14 3.74 6.20
N THR A 156 16.20 4.63 7.17
CA THR A 156 16.10 4.31 8.60
C THR A 156 14.85 4.97 9.16
N TYR A 157 14.06 4.20 9.89
CA TYR A 157 12.79 4.63 10.46
C TYR A 157 12.89 4.75 11.97
N THR A 158 12.38 5.84 12.51
CA THR A 158 12.17 5.99 13.95
C THR A 158 10.71 6.34 14.23
N TYR A 159 10.17 5.77 15.30
CA TYR A 159 8.76 5.88 15.67
C TYR A 159 8.61 6.41 17.09
N GLU A 160 7.80 7.44 17.24
CA GLU A 160 7.48 8.03 18.53
C GLU A 160 5.95 8.01 18.67
N ASP A 161 5.44 7.16 19.54
CA ASP A 161 4.00 7.03 19.79
C ASP A 161 3.65 7.63 21.16
N SER A 162 2.67 8.52 21.19
CA SER A 162 2.08 9.10 22.38
C SER A 162 0.55 9.18 22.24
N PRO A 163 -0.20 9.37 23.34
CA PRO A 163 -1.64 9.62 23.25
C PRO A 163 -2.01 10.85 22.41
N GLN A 164 -1.12 11.82 22.30
CA GLN A 164 -1.33 13.09 21.58
C GLN A 164 -1.00 12.99 20.11
N ALA A 165 0.02 12.20 19.76
CA ALA A 165 0.49 12.06 18.37
C ALA A 165 1.29 10.77 18.18
N SER A 166 1.25 10.24 16.96
CA SER A 166 2.23 9.28 16.46
C SER A 166 3.10 9.97 15.42
N ARG A 167 4.41 9.75 15.50
CA ARG A 167 5.39 10.38 14.61
C ARG A 167 6.30 9.31 14.01
N THR A 168 6.48 9.38 12.70
CA THR A 168 7.45 8.59 11.96
C THR A 168 8.48 9.53 11.33
N THR A 169 9.75 9.30 11.62
CA THR A 169 10.86 9.99 10.96
C THR A 169 11.57 8.99 10.06
N VAL A 170 11.77 9.36 8.80
CA VAL A 170 12.51 8.57 7.81
C VAL A 170 13.78 9.34 7.43
N THR A 171 14.92 8.70 7.66
CA THR A 171 16.21 9.20 7.23
C THR A 171 16.70 8.38 6.05
N GLU A 172 16.94 9.03 4.92
CA GLU A 172 17.39 8.40 3.68
C GLU A 172 18.85 8.78 3.41
N THR A 173 19.69 7.79 3.11
CA THR A 173 21.10 7.96 2.78
C THR A 173 21.41 7.12 1.54
N ALA A 174 21.83 7.78 0.46
CA ALA A 174 22.38 7.10 -0.71
C ALA A 174 23.79 6.60 -0.39
N LEU A 175 24.09 5.34 -0.70
CA LEU A 175 25.39 4.76 -0.40
C LEU A 175 26.46 5.36 -1.33
N GLY A 176 27.58 5.78 -0.72
CA GLY A 176 28.62 6.56 -1.40
C GLY A 176 28.39 8.07 -1.41
N SER A 177 27.35 8.55 -0.73
CA SER A 177 27.08 9.98 -0.53
C SER A 177 27.00 10.29 0.97
N ASP A 178 27.54 11.44 1.37
CA ASP A 178 27.38 11.97 2.72
C ASP A 178 26.06 12.75 2.89
N GLN A 179 25.25 12.83 1.83
CA GLN A 179 23.97 13.53 1.90
C GLN A 179 22.92 12.66 2.60
N VAL A 180 22.32 13.26 3.62
CA VAL A 180 21.24 12.66 4.40
C VAL A 180 19.99 13.50 4.21
N HIS A 181 18.93 12.84 3.79
CA HIS A 181 17.62 13.44 3.64
C HIS A 181 16.69 12.93 4.74
N THR A 182 15.96 13.84 5.36
CA THR A 182 15.03 13.47 6.44
C THR A 182 13.61 13.92 6.09
N SER A 183 12.66 13.03 6.18
CA SER A 183 11.23 13.33 6.12
C SER A 183 10.54 12.93 7.42
N VAL A 184 9.46 13.64 7.75
CA VAL A 184 8.68 13.40 8.98
C VAL A 184 7.20 13.37 8.66
N GLU A 185 6.52 12.37 9.19
CA GLU A 185 5.06 12.27 9.20
C GLU A 185 4.56 12.22 10.64
N GLU A 186 3.57 13.04 10.96
CA GLU A 186 2.94 13.05 12.28
C GLU A 186 1.42 12.98 12.14
N ALA A 187 0.78 12.12 12.91
CA ALA A 187 -0.66 11.99 12.97
C ALA A 187 -1.18 12.34 14.38
N TYR A 188 -2.40 12.86 14.47
CA TYR A 188 -3.08 13.09 15.74
C TYR A 188 -3.34 11.76 16.45
N GLY A 189 -3.00 11.69 17.74
CA GLY A 189 -3.26 10.54 18.59
C GLY A 189 -4.72 10.49 19.10
N GLU A 190 -5.00 9.45 19.88
CA GLU A 190 -6.33 9.21 20.46
C GLU A 190 -6.79 10.31 21.44
N ALA A 191 -5.84 11.03 22.05
CA ALA A 191 -6.13 12.17 22.94
C ALA A 191 -6.34 13.50 22.22
N ALA A 192 -6.48 13.50 20.88
CA ALA A 192 -6.81 14.73 20.14
C ALA A 192 -8.13 15.30 20.62
N GLU A 193 -8.13 16.61 20.93
CA GLU A 193 -9.29 17.33 21.44
C GLU A 193 -10.49 17.23 20.49
N TYR A 194 -10.25 17.42 19.21
CA TYR A 194 -11.27 17.23 18.19
C TYR A 194 -11.27 15.79 17.67
N ALA A 195 -12.31 15.03 17.98
CA ALA A 195 -12.41 13.61 17.70
C ALA A 195 -12.21 13.26 16.21
N TYR A 196 -12.65 14.11 15.30
CA TYR A 196 -12.45 13.93 13.85
C TYR A 196 -10.97 13.99 13.43
N ALA A 197 -10.10 14.63 14.22
CA ALA A 197 -8.67 14.71 13.95
C ALA A 197 -7.92 13.38 14.25
N ARG A 198 -8.45 12.51 15.12
CA ARG A 198 -7.79 11.29 15.57
C ARG A 198 -7.39 10.40 14.41
N GLY A 199 -6.13 9.94 14.41
CA GLY A 199 -5.54 9.14 13.34
C GLY A 199 -5.30 9.89 12.02
N ARG A 200 -5.68 11.16 11.92
CA ARG A 200 -5.48 11.97 10.72
C ARG A 200 -4.14 12.70 10.78
N GLN A 201 -3.63 13.02 9.59
CA GLN A 201 -2.35 13.70 9.45
C GLN A 201 -2.34 15.04 10.21
N LYS A 202 -1.32 15.26 11.03
CA LYS A 202 -1.08 16.47 11.79
C LYS A 202 -0.01 17.34 11.15
N MET A 203 1.05 16.68 10.64
CA MET A 203 2.15 17.35 9.96
C MET A 203 2.82 16.37 9.00
N SER A 204 3.28 16.89 7.87
CA SER A 204 4.26 16.23 7.02
C SER A 204 5.41 17.17 6.73
N GLN A 205 6.63 16.65 6.66
CA GLN A 205 7.82 17.36 6.24
C GLN A 205 8.52 16.56 5.15
N GLY A 206 8.72 17.18 3.99
CA GLY A 206 9.50 16.62 2.90
C GLY A 206 11.01 16.70 3.16
N ILE A 207 11.78 16.05 2.30
CA ILE A 207 13.26 16.04 2.33
C ILE A 207 13.87 17.43 2.10
N ASP A 208 13.13 18.33 1.48
CA ASP A 208 13.48 19.74 1.25
C ASP A 208 13.21 20.63 2.49
N GLY A 209 12.73 20.05 3.59
CA GLY A 209 12.37 20.74 4.82
C GLY A 209 11.05 21.53 4.74
N VAL A 210 10.33 21.46 3.62
CA VAL A 210 9.00 22.04 3.51
C VAL A 210 8.03 21.26 4.38
N GLN A 211 7.29 21.96 5.25
CA GLN A 211 6.30 21.37 6.14
C GLN A 211 4.89 21.72 5.69
N THR A 212 3.98 20.76 5.79
CA THR A 212 2.54 20.99 5.74
C THR A 212 1.93 20.64 7.09
N VAL A 213 1.33 21.61 7.74
CA VAL A 213 0.66 21.44 9.04
C VAL A 213 -0.85 21.43 8.82
N TYR A 214 -1.53 20.45 9.40
CA TYR A 214 -2.98 20.26 9.28
C TYR A 214 -3.65 20.56 10.61
N THR A 215 -4.73 21.32 10.56
CA THR A 215 -5.63 21.52 11.69
C THR A 215 -7.05 21.13 11.31
N TYR A 216 -7.80 20.65 12.29
CA TYR A 216 -9.16 20.15 12.12
C TYR A 216 -10.07 20.82 13.11
N GLU A 217 -11.17 21.38 12.63
CA GLU A 217 -12.15 22.11 13.41
C GLU A 217 -13.58 21.70 13.02
N ALA A 218 -14.54 21.87 13.93
CA ALA A 218 -15.94 21.78 13.56
C ALA A 218 -16.31 22.98 12.66
N ALA A 219 -17.19 22.74 11.70
CA ALA A 219 -17.70 23.77 10.80
C ALA A 219 -19.25 23.74 10.78
N THR A 220 -19.84 24.89 10.56
CA THR A 220 -21.31 25.04 10.33
C THR A 220 -21.58 25.81 9.05
N GLU A 221 -20.52 26.26 8.38
CA GLU A 221 -20.57 27.06 7.17
C GLU A 221 -20.61 26.14 5.93
N TYR A 222 -21.22 26.61 4.87
CA TYR A 222 -21.28 25.94 3.55
C TYR A 222 -21.85 24.52 3.58
N GLY A 223 -22.69 24.18 4.57
CA GLY A 223 -23.23 22.82 4.75
C GLY A 223 -22.17 21.78 5.19
N ALA A 224 -21.05 22.24 5.72
CA ALA A 224 -19.98 21.38 6.21
C ALA A 224 -20.16 21.05 7.70
N LEU A 225 -19.62 19.90 8.12
CA LEU A 225 -19.45 19.53 9.52
C LEU A 225 -18.01 19.66 10.00
N HIS A 226 -17.05 19.62 9.07
CA HIS A 226 -15.63 19.68 9.37
C HIS A 226 -14.92 20.70 8.49
N LYS A 227 -13.95 21.39 9.08
CA LYS A 227 -13.03 22.28 8.37
C LYS A 227 -11.61 21.76 8.55
N VAL A 228 -10.91 21.56 7.46
CA VAL A 228 -9.53 21.13 7.42
C VAL A 228 -8.68 22.26 6.85
N THR A 229 -7.71 22.72 7.60
CA THR A 229 -6.75 23.72 7.14
C THR A 229 -5.39 23.09 6.99
N ALA A 230 -4.84 23.11 5.78
CA ALA A 230 -3.47 22.70 5.46
C ALA A 230 -2.62 23.95 5.20
N THR A 231 -1.59 24.16 6.01
CA THR A 231 -0.67 25.32 5.90
C THR A 231 0.70 24.81 5.50
N VAL A 232 1.19 25.24 4.34
CA VAL A 232 2.54 24.97 3.86
C VAL A 232 3.49 26.07 4.34
N GLN A 233 4.62 25.66 4.92
CA GLN A 233 5.63 26.56 5.49
C GLN A 233 7.04 26.04 5.23
N ALA A 234 8.00 26.93 5.05
CA ALA A 234 9.40 26.56 4.85
C ALA A 234 10.08 26.35 6.21
N HIS A 235 10.68 25.19 6.42
CA HIS A 235 11.42 24.84 7.65
C HIS A 235 10.66 25.17 8.95
N GLY A 236 9.33 24.91 8.98
CA GLY A 236 8.49 25.17 10.14
C GLY A 236 8.17 26.65 10.38
N THR A 237 8.48 27.52 9.43
CA THR A 237 8.26 28.96 9.55
C THR A 237 7.38 29.46 8.40
N ILE A 238 6.44 30.36 8.69
CA ILE A 238 5.66 31.06 7.67
C ILE A 238 6.55 32.10 7.00
N VAL A 239 6.78 31.91 5.70
CA VAL A 239 7.58 32.83 4.87
C VAL A 239 6.68 33.55 3.89
N PRO A 240 6.69 34.91 3.84
CA PRO A 240 5.88 35.68 2.90
C PRO A 240 6.06 35.24 1.46
N ALA A 241 4.98 35.17 0.69
CA ALA A 241 4.90 34.73 -0.70
C ALA A 241 5.35 33.26 -0.98
N GLN A 242 5.89 32.56 0.01
CA GLN A 242 6.28 31.14 -0.10
C GLN A 242 5.35 30.21 0.68
N SER A 243 4.71 30.72 1.72
CA SER A 243 3.74 29.93 2.50
C SER A 243 2.34 30.06 1.91
N THR A 244 1.67 28.92 1.80
CA THR A 244 0.29 28.82 1.31
C THR A 244 -0.59 28.15 2.33
N ARG A 245 -1.89 28.47 2.29
CA ARG A 245 -2.89 27.81 3.12
C ARG A 245 -4.05 27.35 2.24
N SER A 246 -4.44 26.11 2.41
CA SER A 246 -5.63 25.51 1.80
C SER A 246 -6.65 25.22 2.89
N VAL A 247 -7.88 25.68 2.72
CA VAL A 247 -8.98 25.39 3.64
C VAL A 247 -10.03 24.56 2.89
N HIS A 248 -10.37 23.39 3.44
CA HIS A 248 -11.38 22.51 2.89
C HIS A 248 -12.54 22.39 3.89
N TYR A 249 -13.74 22.64 3.41
CA TYR A 249 -14.98 22.43 4.15
C TYR A 249 -15.57 21.09 3.70
N LEU A 250 -15.81 20.18 4.64
CA LEU A 250 -16.19 18.80 4.37
C LEU A 250 -17.57 18.49 4.97
N ALA A 251 -18.45 17.88 4.16
CA ALA A 251 -19.72 17.32 4.64
C ALA A 251 -19.48 16.06 5.51
N GLU A 252 -20.52 15.52 6.13
CA GLU A 252 -20.48 14.32 6.97
C GLU A 252 -19.84 13.10 6.27
N ASN A 253 -20.13 12.92 4.98
CA ASN A 253 -19.57 11.85 4.16
C ASN A 253 -18.14 12.10 3.66
N GLY A 254 -17.49 13.19 4.10
CA GLY A 254 -16.14 13.60 3.70
C GLY A 254 -16.05 14.32 2.35
N ALA A 255 -17.18 14.54 1.64
CA ALA A 255 -17.17 15.29 0.40
C ALA A 255 -16.82 16.76 0.65
N THR A 256 -15.95 17.35 -0.19
CA THR A 256 -15.61 18.77 -0.11
C THR A 256 -16.77 19.63 -0.61
N THR A 257 -17.33 20.46 0.26
CA THR A 257 -18.41 21.41 -0.08
C THR A 257 -17.85 22.76 -0.54
N ARG A 258 -16.67 23.15 -0.05
CA ARG A 258 -15.96 24.37 -0.45
C ARG A 258 -14.45 24.19 -0.24
N LYS A 259 -13.66 24.83 -1.10
CA LYS A 259 -12.21 24.96 -1.00
C LYS A 259 -11.80 26.41 -1.16
N GLU A 260 -10.90 26.86 -0.31
CA GLU A 260 -10.28 28.19 -0.36
C GLU A 260 -8.76 28.05 -0.35
N GLN A 261 -8.07 28.96 -1.04
CA GLN A 261 -6.61 28.98 -1.08
C GLN A 261 -6.11 30.38 -0.79
N TYR A 262 -5.08 30.48 0.03
CA TYR A 262 -4.50 31.74 0.49
C TYR A 262 -2.98 31.73 0.31
N VAL A 263 -2.40 32.92 0.07
CA VAL A 263 -0.97 33.14 0.09
C VAL A 263 -0.66 34.13 1.24
N HIS A 264 0.43 33.91 1.96
CA HIS A 264 0.85 34.78 3.04
C HIS A 264 1.52 36.04 2.49
N THR A 265 0.99 37.24 2.81
CA THR A 265 1.44 38.52 2.24
C THR A 265 2.53 39.22 3.06
N GLY A 266 2.97 38.60 4.17
CA GLY A 266 3.92 39.18 5.13
C GLY A 266 3.28 39.69 6.40
N LYS A 267 1.98 40.03 6.36
CA LYS A 267 1.19 40.42 7.53
C LYS A 267 0.00 39.52 7.76
N ASP A 268 -0.62 39.06 6.69
CA ASP A 268 -1.86 38.28 6.74
C ASP A 268 -1.98 37.32 5.56
N TRP A 269 -3.02 36.48 5.59
CA TRP A 269 -3.37 35.55 4.52
C TRP A 269 -4.34 36.23 3.56
N SER A 270 -4.02 36.28 2.25
CA SER A 270 -4.92 36.75 1.19
C SER A 270 -5.41 35.60 0.32
N LEU A 271 -6.67 35.70 -0.06
CA LEU A 271 -7.37 34.72 -0.93
C LEU A 271 -6.87 34.81 -2.36
#